data_9fadbd37ed852ee2b4a0a0f884ecf07c
#
_entry.id   9fadbd37ed852ee2b4a0a0f884ecf07c
#
_cell.length_a   1.000
_cell.length_b   1.000
_cell.length_c   1.000
_cell.angle_alpha   90.00
_cell.angle_beta   90.00
_cell.angle_gamma   90.00
#
_symmetry.space_group_name_H-M   'P 1'
#
loop_
_entity.id
_entity.type
_entity.pdbx_description
1 polymer ?
#
loop_
_entity_poly.entity_id
_entity_poly.type
_entity_poly.pdbx_seq_one_letter_code
_entity_poly.pdbx_strand_id
1 'polypeptide(L)'
;MTVRVTEVPFAGEHLRDVAFMLRPRLRNVAMVLGTKADGKVNLAVVLGDDVVARGLNASEIVREAAREIQGGGGGQPFFAMAGGKRPEGLDRAMEAAERLINTKLGR
;
A
#
# COMPACT_ATOMS: atom_id res chain seq x y z
N MET A 1 15.80 -0.70 -7.02
CA MET A 1 14.54 -0.09 -6.57
C MET A 1 14.37 -0.29 -5.07
N THR A 2 13.82 0.69 -4.41
CA THR A 2 13.58 0.64 -2.96
C THR A 2 12.12 0.31 -2.68
N VAL A 3 11.89 -0.67 -1.82
CA VAL A 3 10.55 -1.01 -1.34
C VAL A 3 10.50 -0.64 0.14
N ARG A 4 9.55 0.21 0.50
CA ARG A 4 9.36 0.65 1.88
C ARG A 4 8.03 0.16 2.41
N VAL A 5 8.06 -0.52 3.56
CA VAL A 5 6.87 -1.05 4.21
C VAL A 5 6.89 -0.54 5.64
N THR A 6 5.87 0.21 6.02
CA THR A 6 5.85 0.79 7.37
C THR A 6 4.43 0.99 7.89
N GLU A 7 4.27 0.82 9.20
CA GLU A 7 3.05 1.18 9.89
C GLU A 7 3.18 2.61 10.38
N VAL A 8 2.14 3.42 10.18
CA VAL A 8 2.16 4.83 10.56
C VAL A 8 1.16 5.09 11.67
N PRO A 9 1.42 6.10 12.55
CA PRO A 9 0.60 6.33 13.73
C PRO A 9 -0.62 7.25 13.52
N PHE A 10 -0.90 7.66 12.29
CA PHE A 10 -2.04 8.54 12.03
C PHE A 10 -3.18 7.78 11.36
N ALA A 11 -4.38 8.37 11.39
CA ALA A 11 -5.59 7.75 10.87
C ALA A 11 -5.53 7.54 9.36
N GLY A 12 -6.31 6.56 8.87
CA GLY A 12 -6.32 6.20 7.46
C GLY A 12 -6.69 7.34 6.52
N GLU A 13 -7.52 8.27 6.99
CA GLU A 13 -7.90 9.44 6.20
C GLU A 13 -6.73 10.34 5.85
N HIS A 14 -5.66 10.30 6.64
CA HIS A 14 -4.45 11.08 6.39
C HIS A 14 -3.46 10.37 5.46
N LEU A 15 -3.62 9.06 5.26
CA LEU A 15 -2.73 8.30 4.39
C LEU A 15 -2.74 8.84 2.97
N ARG A 16 -3.92 9.20 2.47
CA ARG A 16 -4.07 9.73 1.12
C ARG A 16 -3.32 11.04 0.95
N ASP A 17 -3.47 11.93 1.92
CA ASP A 17 -2.82 13.23 1.87
C ASP A 17 -1.29 13.10 1.91
N VAL A 18 -0.79 12.23 2.79
CA VAL A 18 0.63 11.96 2.89
C VAL A 18 1.16 11.34 1.60
N ALA A 19 0.41 10.39 1.02
CA ALA A 19 0.80 9.74 -0.22
C ALA A 19 0.92 10.75 -1.36
N PHE A 20 -0.07 11.62 -1.51
CA PHE A 20 -0.03 12.62 -2.57
C PHE A 20 1.07 13.66 -2.36
N MET A 21 1.40 13.96 -1.10
CA MET A 21 2.51 14.85 -0.79
C MET A 21 3.86 14.23 -1.17
N LEU A 22 4.02 12.93 -0.92
CA LEU A 22 5.28 12.23 -1.18
C LEU A 22 5.46 11.84 -2.65
N ARG A 23 4.37 11.59 -3.36
CA ARG A 23 4.40 11.03 -4.71
C ARG A 23 5.34 11.74 -5.68
N PRO A 24 5.34 13.08 -5.77
CA PRO A 24 6.26 13.77 -6.69
C PRO A 24 7.73 13.55 -6.39
N ARG A 25 8.04 13.10 -5.17
CA ARG A 25 9.41 12.87 -4.73
C ARG A 25 9.85 11.43 -4.88
N LEU A 26 8.91 10.54 -5.24
CA LEU A 26 9.22 9.11 -5.33
C LEU A 26 9.89 8.80 -6.67
N ARG A 27 11.12 8.31 -6.58
CA ARG A 27 11.89 7.84 -7.72
C ARG A 27 12.37 6.44 -7.42
N ASN A 28 11.99 5.49 -8.25
CA ASN A 28 12.40 4.10 -8.10
C ASN A 28 12.02 3.54 -6.73
N VAL A 29 10.83 3.93 -6.23
CA VAL A 29 10.36 3.57 -4.89
C VAL A 29 8.92 3.07 -4.94
N ALA A 30 8.66 2.00 -4.19
CA ALA A 30 7.31 1.52 -3.91
C ALA A 30 7.12 1.59 -2.39
N MET A 31 6.01 2.18 -1.95
CA MET A 31 5.71 2.31 -0.52
C MET A 31 4.43 1.58 -0.17
N VAL A 32 4.47 0.86 0.94
CA VAL A 32 3.29 0.22 1.53
C VAL A 32 3.13 0.80 2.92
N LEU A 33 2.00 1.46 3.15
CA LEU A 33 1.70 2.11 4.42
C LEU A 33 0.50 1.45 5.07
N GLY A 34 0.58 1.22 6.37
CA GLY A 34 -0.52 0.64 7.12
C GLY A 34 -0.81 1.43 8.37
N THR A 35 -2.07 1.46 8.80
CA THR A 35 -2.46 2.10 10.04
C THR A 35 -3.61 1.34 10.71
N LYS A 36 -3.60 1.37 12.04
CA LYS A 36 -4.66 0.80 12.88
C LYS A 36 -5.18 1.88 13.81
N ALA A 37 -6.50 2.03 13.85
CA ALA A 37 -7.13 2.99 14.75
C ALA A 37 -8.58 2.58 15.00
N ASP A 38 -8.99 2.57 16.27
CA ASP A 38 -10.38 2.33 16.69
C ASP A 38 -10.98 1.03 16.11
N GLY A 39 -10.19 -0.04 16.12
CA GLY A 39 -10.65 -1.34 15.62
C GLY A 39 -10.72 -1.42 14.09
N LYS A 40 -10.27 -0.41 13.39
CA LYS A 40 -10.21 -0.37 11.94
C LYS A 40 -8.77 -0.41 11.47
N VAL A 41 -8.58 -0.93 10.27
CA VAL A 41 -7.25 -1.01 9.66
C VAL A 41 -7.32 -0.48 8.24
N ASN A 42 -6.30 0.26 7.84
CA ASN A 42 -6.18 0.78 6.48
C ASN A 42 -4.81 0.44 5.92
N LEU A 43 -4.78 0.21 4.62
CA LEU A 43 -3.58 -0.12 3.88
C LEU A 43 -3.50 0.75 2.65
N ALA A 44 -2.35 1.33 2.38
CA ALA A 44 -2.14 2.13 1.18
C ALA A 44 -0.89 1.69 0.45
N VAL A 45 -0.94 1.70 -0.87
CA VAL A 45 0.22 1.44 -1.72
C VAL A 45 0.44 2.65 -2.60
N VAL A 46 1.65 3.19 -2.57
CA VAL A 46 2.05 4.37 -3.34
C VAL A 46 3.23 4.00 -4.21
N LEU A 47 3.12 4.24 -5.50
CA LEU A 47 4.17 3.89 -6.45
C LEU A 47 4.64 5.14 -7.20
N GLY A 48 5.96 5.27 -7.39
CA GLY A 48 6.51 6.30 -8.25
C GLY A 48 6.10 6.06 -9.70
N ASP A 49 6.05 7.10 -10.50
CA ASP A 49 5.63 7.00 -11.90
C ASP A 49 6.52 6.04 -12.70
N ASP A 50 7.82 6.05 -12.43
CA ASP A 50 8.76 5.15 -13.07
C ASP A 50 8.52 3.68 -12.70
N VAL A 51 8.05 3.43 -11.48
CA VAL A 51 7.72 2.09 -11.00
C VAL A 51 6.44 1.59 -11.66
N VAL A 52 5.44 2.47 -11.81
CA VAL A 52 4.21 2.14 -12.53
C VAL A 52 4.54 1.77 -13.99
N ALA A 53 5.47 2.50 -14.61
CA ALA A 53 5.88 2.23 -15.98
C ALA A 53 6.53 0.86 -16.14
N ARG A 54 7.02 0.24 -15.06
CA ARG A 54 7.56 -1.11 -15.08
C ARG A 54 6.51 -2.20 -14.98
N GLY A 55 5.23 -1.82 -14.87
CA GLY A 55 4.14 -2.78 -14.81
C GLY A 55 3.52 -2.99 -13.45
N LEU A 56 3.94 -2.26 -12.43
CA LEU A 56 3.30 -2.32 -11.11
C LEU A 56 1.99 -1.55 -11.10
N ASN A 57 1.04 -2.04 -10.32
CA ASN A 57 -0.28 -1.42 -10.20
C ASN A 57 -0.71 -1.46 -8.73
N ALA A 58 -0.81 -0.30 -8.11
CA ALA A 58 -1.16 -0.19 -6.70
C ALA A 58 -2.54 -0.79 -6.39
N SER A 59 -3.49 -0.63 -7.30
CA SER A 59 -4.84 -1.16 -7.11
C SER A 59 -4.84 -2.69 -7.02
N GLU A 60 -4.10 -3.36 -7.88
CA GLU A 60 -3.99 -4.82 -7.84
C GLU A 60 -3.32 -5.30 -6.55
N ILE A 61 -2.25 -4.63 -6.15
CA ILE A 61 -1.50 -4.97 -4.94
C ILE A 61 -2.40 -4.84 -3.71
N VAL A 62 -3.11 -3.72 -3.61
CA VAL A 62 -3.98 -3.45 -2.47
C VAL A 62 -5.13 -4.45 -2.38
N ARG A 63 -5.71 -4.85 -3.51
CA ARG A 63 -6.81 -5.82 -3.51
C ARG A 63 -6.38 -7.17 -2.95
N GLU A 64 -5.22 -7.64 -3.38
CA GLU A 64 -4.71 -8.93 -2.88
C GLU A 64 -4.35 -8.84 -1.40
N ALA A 65 -3.63 -7.79 -1.01
CA ALA A 65 -3.19 -7.62 0.37
C ALA A 65 -4.38 -7.42 1.32
N ALA A 66 -5.45 -6.78 0.87
CA ALA A 66 -6.61 -6.49 1.70
C ALA A 66 -7.34 -7.73 2.19
N ARG A 67 -7.13 -8.88 1.55
CA ARG A 67 -7.72 -10.14 2.02
C ARG A 67 -7.28 -10.48 3.43
N GLU A 68 -6.06 -10.13 3.79
CA GLU A 68 -5.52 -10.43 5.11
C GLU A 68 -6.16 -9.59 6.22
N ILE A 69 -6.75 -8.46 5.88
CA ILE A 69 -7.43 -7.59 6.85
C ILE A 69 -8.94 -7.66 6.72
N GLN A 70 -9.45 -8.63 5.98
CA GLN A 70 -10.89 -8.81 5.71
C GLN A 70 -11.51 -7.51 5.18
N GLY A 71 -10.85 -6.93 4.20
CA GLY A 71 -11.26 -5.68 3.64
C GLY A 71 -11.21 -5.67 2.12
N GLY A 72 -11.41 -4.51 1.57
CA GLY A 72 -11.35 -4.31 0.15
C GLY A 72 -11.08 -2.86 -0.16
N GLY A 73 -10.70 -2.61 -1.40
CA GLY A 73 -10.39 -1.28 -1.84
C GLY A 73 -9.89 -1.28 -3.26
N GLY A 74 -9.26 -0.22 -3.64
CA GLY A 74 -8.72 -0.03 -4.97
C GLY A 74 -8.30 1.40 -5.16
N GLY A 75 -8.10 1.80 -6.39
CA GLY A 75 -7.68 3.15 -6.70
C GLY A 75 -7.04 3.23 -8.07
N GLN A 76 -6.01 4.04 -8.16
CA GLN A 76 -5.28 4.27 -9.38
C GLN A 76 -4.03 3.39 -9.45
N PRO A 77 -3.39 3.24 -10.62
CA PRO A 77 -2.16 2.46 -10.72
C PRO A 77 -1.03 2.98 -9.84
N PHE A 78 -1.00 4.26 -9.54
CA PHE A 78 0.06 4.88 -8.74
C PHE A 78 -0.28 5.00 -7.26
N PHE A 79 -1.55 4.87 -6.89
CA PHE A 79 -2.00 5.00 -5.51
C PHE A 79 -3.32 4.28 -5.31
N ALA A 80 -3.38 3.44 -4.29
CA ALA A 80 -4.61 2.74 -3.92
C ALA A 80 -4.66 2.54 -2.42
N MET A 81 -5.86 2.46 -1.89
CA MET A 81 -6.11 2.22 -0.47
C MET A 81 -7.14 1.14 -0.27
N ALA A 82 -7.03 0.43 0.84
CA ALA A 82 -8.05 -0.52 1.28
C ALA A 82 -8.30 -0.32 2.77
N GLY A 83 -9.53 -0.53 3.18
CA GLY A 83 -9.90 -0.56 4.59
C GLY A 83 -10.41 -1.95 4.95
N GLY A 84 -10.22 -2.35 6.21
CA GLY A 84 -10.63 -3.66 6.67
C GLY A 84 -11.07 -3.65 8.11
N LYS A 85 -11.58 -4.80 8.56
CA LYS A 85 -12.14 -4.97 9.91
C LYS A 85 -11.24 -5.82 10.80
N ARG A 86 -10.11 -6.28 10.28
CA ARG A 86 -9.21 -7.19 11.01
C ARG A 86 -7.84 -6.58 11.21
N PRO A 87 -7.66 -5.72 12.23
CA PRO A 87 -6.38 -5.06 12.46
C PRO A 87 -5.21 -6.01 12.68
N GLU A 88 -5.45 -7.18 13.26
CA GLU A 88 -4.42 -8.19 13.51
C GLU A 88 -3.86 -8.78 12.21
N GLY A 89 -4.52 -8.55 11.08
CA GLY A 89 -4.03 -8.99 9.78
C GLY A 89 -3.13 -8.00 9.08
N LEU A 90 -2.90 -6.81 9.67
CA LEU A 90 -2.15 -5.76 8.99
C LEU A 90 -0.73 -6.18 8.63
N ASP A 91 -0.01 -6.83 9.53
CA ASP A 91 1.37 -7.25 9.26
C ASP A 91 1.41 -8.20 8.06
N ARG A 92 0.48 -9.16 7.99
CA ARG A 92 0.39 -10.08 6.87
C ARG A 92 0.02 -9.38 5.58
N ALA A 93 -0.86 -8.39 5.66
CA ALA A 93 -1.25 -7.60 4.49
C ALA A 93 -0.05 -6.82 3.94
N MET A 94 0.75 -6.23 4.81
CA MET A 94 1.93 -5.50 4.41
C MET A 94 2.98 -6.42 3.80
N GLU A 95 3.18 -7.60 4.39
CA GLU A 95 4.08 -8.62 3.82
C GLU A 95 3.59 -9.11 2.46
N ALA A 96 2.29 -9.32 2.31
CA ALA A 96 1.72 -9.74 1.03
C ALA A 96 1.93 -8.68 -0.04
N ALA A 97 1.74 -7.42 0.29
CA ALA A 97 1.97 -6.32 -0.64
C ALA A 97 3.44 -6.26 -1.06
N GLU A 98 4.35 -6.38 -0.13
CA GLU A 98 5.78 -6.39 -0.42
C GLU A 98 6.16 -7.55 -1.33
N ARG A 99 5.63 -8.74 -1.04
CA ARG A 99 5.88 -9.93 -1.85
C ARG A 99 5.38 -9.77 -3.28
N LEU A 100 4.19 -9.20 -3.44
CA LEU A 100 3.63 -8.94 -4.77
C LEU A 100 4.48 -7.95 -5.55
N ILE A 101 4.96 -6.91 -4.91
CA ILE A 101 5.82 -5.93 -5.54
C ILE A 101 7.12 -6.62 -6.02
N ASN A 102 7.75 -7.39 -5.15
CA ASN A 102 8.99 -8.07 -5.49
C ASN A 102 8.80 -9.09 -6.60
N THR A 103 7.70 -9.84 -6.58
CA THR A 103 7.39 -10.82 -7.60
C THR A 103 7.21 -10.16 -8.98
N LYS A 104 6.46 -9.06 -9.03
CA LYS A 104 6.21 -8.34 -10.28
C LYS A 104 7.48 -7.74 -10.88
N LEU A 105 8.44 -7.41 -10.04
CA LEU A 105 9.71 -6.82 -10.47
C LEU A 105 10.78 -7.87 -10.76
N GLY A 106 10.48 -9.15 -10.57
CA GLY A 106 11.44 -10.21 -10.80
C GLY A 106 12.52 -10.30 -9.73
N ARG A 107 12.21 -9.87 -8.53
CA ARG A 107 13.17 -9.86 -7.42
C ARG A 107 13.08 -11.10 -6.55
#